data_e5d98b1d0ec56ae32df089c383209e09
#
_entry.id   e5d98b1d0ec56ae32df089c383209e09
#
_cell.length_a   1.000
_cell.length_b   1.000
_cell.length_c   1.000
_cell.angle_alpha   90.00
_cell.angle_beta   90.00
_cell.angle_gamma   90.00
#
_symmetry.space_group_name_H-M   'P 1'
#
loop_
_entity.id
_entity.type
_entity.pdbx_description
1 polymer ?
#
loop_
_entity_poly.entity_id
_entity_poly.type
_entity_poly.pdbx_seq_one_letter_code
_entity_poly.pdbx_strand_id
1 'polypeptide(L)'
;EVYRKIRNTIRYILGNTNDFNYETDKVEFKDMLELDRWALMHMQLLKKEVSAAYESYDFHVLYHAIHNFCSVEMSSYYLDILKDRLYAYKADSFERRSAQTAMYEIMLDLVVMIAPVLSFTMEEVWQFMKKPASMPESVFMMPWPECKEEYIDEALESKWDNFIEIRSEIPRVLEGARRAKTIGHSLDAKVELHATGEALAILRSVEGDLATLLIVSQAKLGEGLAGGVEATGREDLKVTVQAAEGEKCERCWIYSDTVGKDAEHPTVCARCAAALK
;
A
#
# COMPACT_ATOMS: atom_id res chain seq x y z
N GLU A 1 5.25 -11.10 19.79
CA GLU A 1 5.49 -10.80 18.38
C GLU A 1 4.34 -9.97 17.77
N VAL A 2 3.08 -10.36 17.94
CA VAL A 2 1.90 -9.68 17.38
C VAL A 2 1.77 -8.24 17.84
N TYR A 3 1.87 -7.99 19.14
CA TYR A 3 1.90 -6.62 19.68
C TYR A 3 2.89 -5.71 18.93
N ARG A 4 4.09 -6.22 18.65
CA ARG A 4 5.13 -5.50 17.93
C ARG A 4 4.72 -5.18 16.48
N LYS A 5 4.03 -6.12 15.81
CA LYS A 5 3.51 -5.90 14.45
C LYS A 5 2.45 -4.79 14.43
N ILE A 6 1.45 -4.88 15.29
CA ILE A 6 0.40 -3.86 15.44
C ILE A 6 1.01 -2.49 15.74
N ARG A 7 1.88 -2.43 16.75
CA ARG A 7 2.55 -1.18 17.15
C ARG A 7 3.39 -0.58 16.01
N ASN A 8 4.11 -1.40 15.26
CA ASN A 8 4.94 -0.93 14.15
C ASN A 8 4.08 -0.41 12.99
N THR A 9 2.96 -1.06 12.67
CA THR A 9 2.01 -0.59 11.64
C THR A 9 1.46 0.78 12.02
N ILE A 10 0.95 0.93 13.24
CA ILE A 10 0.41 2.20 13.74
C ILE A 10 1.50 3.29 13.78
N ARG A 11 2.70 2.95 14.27
CA ARG A 11 3.84 3.89 14.29
C ARG A 11 4.24 4.36 12.89
N TYR A 12 4.21 3.47 11.90
CA TYR A 12 4.49 3.82 10.51
C TYR A 12 3.45 4.81 9.97
N ILE A 13 2.17 4.54 10.21
CA ILE A 13 1.07 5.42 9.79
C ILE A 13 1.20 6.78 10.48
N LEU A 14 1.37 6.80 11.80
CA LEU A 14 1.51 8.01 12.60
C LEU A 14 2.68 8.90 12.10
N GLY A 15 3.82 8.30 11.77
CA GLY A 15 4.98 9.01 11.24
C GLY A 15 4.75 9.61 9.85
N ASN A 16 3.93 8.95 9.02
CA ASN A 16 3.64 9.39 7.65
C ASN A 16 2.39 10.27 7.51
N THR A 17 1.68 10.53 8.62
CA THR A 17 0.54 11.46 8.68
C THR A 17 0.84 12.71 9.52
N ASN A 18 2.09 12.94 9.92
CA ASN A 18 2.45 14.04 10.79
C ASN A 18 2.32 15.44 10.15
N ASP A 19 2.38 15.54 8.82
CA ASP A 19 2.17 16.75 8.02
C ASP A 19 0.78 16.84 7.39
N PHE A 20 -0.11 15.91 7.76
CA PHE A 20 -1.48 15.82 7.27
C PHE A 20 -2.46 16.49 8.24
N ASN A 21 -3.35 17.31 7.73
CA ASN A 21 -4.46 17.89 8.47
C ASN A 21 -5.77 17.35 7.89
N TYR A 22 -6.46 16.54 8.67
CA TYR A 22 -7.70 15.87 8.21
C TYR A 22 -8.80 16.85 7.79
N GLU A 23 -8.86 18.06 8.38
CA GLU A 23 -9.90 19.05 8.07
C GLU A 23 -9.66 19.74 6.73
N THR A 24 -8.40 19.90 6.31
CA THR A 24 -8.05 20.68 5.10
C THR A 24 -7.51 19.83 3.95
N ASP A 25 -6.90 18.68 4.26
CA ASP A 25 -6.14 17.88 3.30
C ASP A 25 -6.85 16.57 2.89
N LYS A 26 -7.99 16.29 3.53
CA LYS A 26 -8.77 15.08 3.27
C LYS A 26 -9.20 15.01 1.81
N VAL A 27 -9.01 13.83 1.22
CA VAL A 27 -9.58 13.45 -0.08
C VAL A 27 -10.87 12.65 0.17
N GLU A 28 -11.96 13.00 -0.51
CA GLU A 28 -13.21 12.25 -0.39
C GLU A 28 -13.07 10.84 -0.98
N PHE A 29 -13.71 9.84 -0.35
CA PHE A 29 -13.57 8.41 -0.73
C PHE A 29 -13.76 8.16 -2.22
N LYS A 30 -14.79 8.77 -2.83
CA LYS A 30 -15.10 8.61 -4.27
C LYS A 30 -14.00 9.14 -5.20
N ASP A 31 -13.20 10.09 -4.72
CA ASP A 31 -12.13 10.75 -5.48
C ASP A 31 -10.75 10.14 -5.20
N MET A 32 -10.65 9.25 -4.20
CA MET A 32 -9.39 8.57 -3.84
C MET A 32 -8.89 7.65 -4.96
N LEU A 33 -7.59 7.42 -4.96
CA LEU A 33 -7.00 6.36 -5.78
C LEU A 33 -7.55 4.99 -5.39
N GLU A 34 -7.66 4.12 -6.38
CA GLU A 34 -8.35 2.84 -6.22
C GLU A 34 -7.73 1.95 -5.14
N LEU A 35 -6.39 1.91 -5.04
CA LEU A 35 -5.69 1.19 -3.97
C LEU A 35 -6.02 1.71 -2.57
N ASP A 36 -6.22 3.02 -2.43
CA ASP A 36 -6.56 3.63 -1.14
C ASP A 36 -8.02 3.32 -0.77
N ARG A 37 -8.93 3.28 -1.75
CA ARG A 37 -10.32 2.83 -1.57
C ARG A 37 -10.38 1.35 -1.16
N TRP A 38 -9.56 0.50 -1.78
CA TRP A 38 -9.43 -0.90 -1.41
C TRP A 38 -8.99 -1.06 0.05
N ALA A 39 -7.99 -0.32 0.50
CA ALA A 39 -7.52 -0.39 1.88
C ALA A 39 -8.59 0.05 2.90
N LEU A 40 -9.36 1.10 2.58
CA LEU A 40 -10.49 1.54 3.40
C LEU A 40 -11.65 0.55 3.40
N MET A 41 -11.92 -0.12 2.27
CA MET A 41 -12.91 -1.19 2.18
C MET A 41 -12.53 -2.37 3.11
N HIS A 42 -11.28 -2.83 3.05
CA HIS A 42 -10.78 -3.88 3.96
C HIS A 42 -10.88 -3.48 5.43
N MET A 43 -10.71 -2.19 5.74
CA MET A 43 -10.98 -1.67 7.09
C MET A 43 -12.45 -1.83 7.48
N GLN A 44 -13.42 -1.67 6.55
CA GLN A 44 -14.83 -1.91 6.86
C GLN A 44 -15.11 -3.40 7.13
N LEU A 45 -14.51 -4.31 6.35
CA LEU A 45 -14.62 -5.75 6.57
C LEU A 45 -14.04 -6.13 7.95
N LEU A 46 -12.87 -5.61 8.28
CA LEU A 46 -12.26 -5.80 9.61
C LEU A 46 -13.16 -5.29 10.74
N LYS A 47 -13.80 -4.12 10.58
CA LYS A 47 -14.76 -3.60 11.59
C LYS A 47 -15.89 -4.57 11.86
N LYS A 48 -16.48 -5.17 10.82
CA LYS A 48 -17.55 -6.16 10.98
C LYS A 48 -17.06 -7.38 11.75
N GLU A 49 -15.91 -7.93 11.37
CA GLU A 49 -15.34 -9.12 12.01
C GLU A 49 -14.97 -8.86 13.47
N VAL A 50 -14.29 -7.75 13.75
CA VAL A 50 -13.88 -7.36 15.11
C VAL A 50 -15.09 -7.06 16.00
N SER A 51 -16.10 -6.37 15.50
CA SER A 51 -17.33 -6.10 16.26
C SER A 51 -18.04 -7.40 16.63
N ALA A 52 -18.21 -8.32 15.68
CA ALA A 52 -18.82 -9.62 15.94
C ALA A 52 -18.01 -10.44 16.97
N ALA A 53 -16.68 -10.40 16.89
CA ALA A 53 -15.81 -11.09 17.84
C ALA A 53 -15.89 -10.53 19.26
N TYR A 54 -16.09 -9.21 19.43
CA TYR A 54 -16.34 -8.62 20.75
C TYR A 54 -17.72 -9.02 21.30
N GLU A 55 -18.76 -9.00 20.47
CA GLU A 55 -20.12 -9.40 20.88
C GLU A 55 -20.20 -10.87 21.33
N SER A 56 -19.47 -11.76 20.65
CA SER A 56 -19.41 -13.19 20.98
C SER A 56 -18.36 -13.54 22.03
N TYR A 57 -17.54 -12.58 22.47
CA TYR A 57 -16.36 -12.81 23.33
C TYR A 57 -15.31 -13.74 22.73
N ASP A 58 -15.22 -13.83 21.40
CA ASP A 58 -14.26 -14.66 20.68
C ASP A 58 -12.93 -13.91 20.47
N PHE A 59 -12.23 -13.63 21.57
CA PHE A 59 -11.00 -12.83 21.54
C PHE A 59 -9.87 -13.42 20.68
N HIS A 60 -9.89 -14.72 20.43
CA HIS A 60 -8.92 -15.35 19.51
C HIS A 60 -9.18 -14.96 18.06
N VAL A 61 -10.44 -14.80 17.63
CA VAL A 61 -10.83 -14.31 16.30
C VAL A 61 -10.38 -12.87 16.15
N LEU A 62 -10.72 -12.01 17.12
CA LEU A 62 -10.27 -10.62 17.16
C LEU A 62 -8.77 -10.49 17.04
N TYR A 63 -8.02 -11.28 17.79
CA TYR A 63 -6.56 -11.29 17.75
C TYR A 63 -6.03 -11.63 16.36
N HIS A 64 -6.55 -12.69 15.73
CA HIS A 64 -6.11 -13.12 14.40
C HIS A 64 -6.50 -12.12 13.32
N ALA A 65 -7.71 -11.57 13.34
CA ALA A 65 -8.19 -10.57 12.38
C ALA A 65 -7.29 -9.33 12.38
N ILE A 66 -7.07 -8.73 13.55
CA ILE A 66 -6.21 -7.53 13.69
C ILE A 66 -4.76 -7.83 13.30
N HIS A 67 -4.23 -8.98 13.71
CA HIS A 67 -2.87 -9.37 13.34
C HIS A 67 -2.70 -9.54 11.85
N ASN A 68 -3.64 -10.24 11.19
CA ASN A 68 -3.61 -10.46 9.74
C ASN A 68 -3.70 -9.12 8.99
N PHE A 69 -4.67 -8.29 9.35
CA PHE A 69 -4.81 -6.97 8.75
C PHE A 69 -3.52 -6.14 8.86
N CYS A 70 -2.94 -6.02 10.06
CA CYS A 70 -1.74 -5.23 10.26
C CYS A 70 -0.50 -5.81 9.57
N SER A 71 -0.33 -7.15 9.55
CA SER A 71 0.89 -7.79 9.06
C SER A 71 0.86 -8.11 7.57
N VAL A 72 -0.27 -8.56 7.04
CA VAL A 72 -0.41 -8.97 5.64
C VAL A 72 -0.93 -7.81 4.81
N GLU A 73 -2.16 -7.38 5.05
CA GLU A 73 -2.83 -6.38 4.21
C GLU A 73 -2.12 -5.02 4.28
N MET A 74 -1.82 -4.54 5.50
CA MET A 74 -1.15 -3.26 5.65
C MET A 74 0.35 -3.36 5.40
N SER A 75 1.10 -4.09 6.23
CA SER A 75 2.57 -4.00 6.20
C SER A 75 3.20 -4.65 4.99
N SER A 76 2.71 -5.83 4.55
CA SER A 76 3.30 -6.57 3.43
C SER A 76 2.79 -6.13 2.07
N TYR A 77 1.68 -5.41 2.03
CA TYR A 77 1.07 -5.01 0.78
C TYR A 77 0.86 -3.49 0.69
N TYR A 78 -0.17 -2.94 1.32
CA TYR A 78 -0.58 -1.55 1.13
C TYR A 78 0.52 -0.54 1.47
N LEU A 79 1.03 -0.57 2.70
CA LEU A 79 2.05 0.38 3.15
C LEU A 79 3.40 0.21 2.45
N ASP A 80 3.70 -0.99 1.96
CA ASP A 80 4.92 -1.23 1.19
C ASP A 80 4.85 -0.55 -0.19
N ILE A 81 3.73 -0.65 -0.88
CA ILE A 81 3.47 0.04 -2.15
C ILE A 81 3.48 1.56 -1.98
N LEU A 82 2.93 2.06 -0.88
CA LEU A 82 2.82 3.50 -0.64
C LEU A 82 4.15 4.23 -0.42
N LYS A 83 5.24 3.54 -0.13
CA LYS A 83 6.54 4.16 0.19
C LYS A 83 6.98 5.19 -0.83
N ASP A 84 6.81 4.89 -2.11
CA ASP A 84 7.18 5.82 -3.18
C ASP A 84 6.32 7.10 -3.14
N ARG A 85 5.00 6.99 -2.98
CA ARG A 85 4.11 8.15 -2.84
C ARG A 85 4.45 8.99 -1.61
N LEU A 86 4.69 8.34 -0.47
CA LEU A 86 4.92 9.03 0.80
C LEU A 86 6.25 9.77 0.85
N TYR A 87 7.30 9.23 0.20
CA TYR A 87 8.66 9.75 0.31
C TYR A 87 9.14 10.52 -0.92
N ALA A 88 8.61 10.22 -2.11
CA ALA A 88 9.11 10.80 -3.34
C ALA A 88 8.15 11.80 -4.02
N TYR A 89 6.88 11.78 -3.70
CA TYR A 89 5.93 12.76 -4.24
C TYR A 89 5.98 14.09 -3.48
N LYS A 90 5.41 15.13 -4.08
CA LYS A 90 5.26 16.44 -3.46
C LYS A 90 4.35 16.34 -2.22
N ALA A 91 4.66 17.12 -1.18
CA ALA A 91 3.96 17.03 0.10
C ALA A 91 2.44 17.25 -0.02
N ASP A 92 2.02 18.13 -0.91
CA ASP A 92 0.63 18.51 -1.17
C ASP A 92 0.02 17.82 -2.41
N SER A 93 0.69 16.82 -3.00
CA SER A 93 0.15 16.12 -4.16
C SER A 93 -1.10 15.32 -3.81
N PHE A 94 -1.99 15.22 -4.76
CA PHE A 94 -3.25 14.49 -4.63
C PHE A 94 -3.02 13.03 -4.25
N GLU A 95 -2.06 12.37 -4.90
CA GLU A 95 -1.75 10.96 -4.67
C GLU A 95 -1.25 10.71 -3.24
N ARG A 96 -0.44 11.64 -2.71
CA ARG A 96 0.05 11.56 -1.35
C ARG A 96 -1.06 11.83 -0.33
N ARG A 97 -1.90 12.85 -0.58
CA ARG A 97 -3.05 13.18 0.28
C ARG A 97 -4.11 12.08 0.28
N SER A 98 -4.37 11.42 -0.86
CA SER A 98 -5.24 10.25 -0.96
C SER A 98 -4.75 9.13 -0.03
N ALA A 99 -3.47 8.76 -0.11
CA ALA A 99 -2.86 7.76 0.76
C ALA A 99 -2.90 8.17 2.24
N GLN A 100 -2.58 9.42 2.56
CA GLN A 100 -2.60 9.91 3.95
C GLN A 100 -4.01 9.92 4.54
N THR A 101 -5.03 10.24 3.74
CA THR A 101 -6.43 10.17 4.20
C THR A 101 -6.81 8.74 4.55
N ALA A 102 -6.52 7.78 3.67
CA ALA A 102 -6.81 6.37 3.93
C ALA A 102 -6.06 5.87 5.17
N MET A 103 -4.77 6.15 5.27
CA MET A 103 -3.97 5.77 6.45
C MET A 103 -4.50 6.39 7.74
N TYR A 104 -4.92 7.64 7.71
CA TYR A 104 -5.46 8.33 8.88
C TYR A 104 -6.79 7.71 9.34
N GLU A 105 -7.73 7.46 8.43
CA GLU A 105 -9.00 6.81 8.74
C GLU A 105 -8.79 5.37 9.28
N ILE A 106 -7.89 4.60 8.66
CA ILE A 106 -7.50 3.26 9.14
C ILE A 106 -6.91 3.33 10.55
N MET A 107 -6.00 4.27 10.81
CA MET A 107 -5.40 4.42 12.13
C MET A 107 -6.44 4.81 13.19
N LEU A 108 -7.34 5.72 12.86
CA LEU A 108 -8.43 6.16 13.75
C LEU A 108 -9.29 4.98 14.19
N ASP A 109 -9.75 4.18 13.22
CA ASP A 109 -10.58 3.00 13.48
C ASP A 109 -9.82 1.93 14.28
N LEU A 110 -8.57 1.62 13.90
CA LEU A 110 -7.72 0.65 14.61
C LEU A 110 -7.50 1.03 16.07
N VAL A 111 -7.19 2.31 16.33
CA VAL A 111 -6.88 2.78 17.68
C VAL A 111 -8.10 2.62 18.59
N VAL A 112 -9.30 2.95 18.10
CA VAL A 112 -10.54 2.78 18.87
C VAL A 112 -10.84 1.30 19.08
N MET A 113 -10.80 0.46 18.05
CA MET A 113 -11.13 -0.97 18.16
C MET A 113 -10.17 -1.75 19.04
N ILE A 114 -8.90 -1.36 19.09
CA ILE A 114 -7.87 -2.08 19.88
C ILE A 114 -7.76 -1.53 21.30
N ALA A 115 -8.28 -0.33 21.59
CA ALA A 115 -8.19 0.31 22.91
C ALA A 115 -8.67 -0.60 24.08
N PRO A 116 -9.73 -1.41 23.97
CA PRO A 116 -10.13 -2.30 25.06
C PRO A 116 -9.07 -3.35 25.41
N VAL A 117 -8.20 -3.74 24.48
CA VAL A 117 -7.16 -4.78 24.67
C VAL A 117 -5.78 -4.18 24.95
N LEU A 118 -5.39 -3.15 24.20
CA LEU A 118 -4.10 -2.48 24.32
C LEU A 118 -4.24 -1.05 24.84
N SER A 119 -4.93 -0.90 25.95
CA SER A 119 -5.42 0.35 26.52
C SER A 119 -4.36 1.47 26.57
N PHE A 120 -3.20 1.20 27.19
CA PHE A 120 -2.15 2.20 27.34
C PHE A 120 -1.50 2.57 26.02
N THR A 121 -1.30 1.60 25.14
CA THR A 121 -0.68 1.84 23.83
C THR A 121 -1.60 2.66 22.93
N MET A 122 -2.90 2.37 22.91
CA MET A 122 -3.86 3.11 22.07
C MET A 122 -4.10 4.52 22.60
N GLU A 123 -4.12 4.70 23.91
CA GLU A 123 -4.16 6.04 24.51
C GLU A 123 -2.90 6.84 24.18
N GLU A 124 -1.70 6.23 24.25
CA GLU A 124 -0.46 6.87 23.82
C GLU A 124 -0.53 7.31 22.35
N VAL A 125 -0.96 6.41 21.44
CA VAL A 125 -1.15 6.75 20.03
C VAL A 125 -2.13 7.89 19.87
N TRP A 126 -3.27 7.85 20.57
CA TRP A 126 -4.29 8.89 20.55
C TRP A 126 -3.75 10.27 20.90
N GLN A 127 -2.87 10.34 21.90
CA GLN A 127 -2.24 11.60 22.31
C GLN A 127 -1.25 12.15 21.27
N PHE A 128 -0.61 11.27 20.47
CA PHE A 128 0.32 11.68 19.41
C PHE A 128 -0.35 11.95 18.05
N MET A 129 -1.61 11.52 17.85
CA MET A 129 -2.33 11.79 16.62
C MET A 129 -2.64 13.28 16.48
N LYS A 130 -2.47 13.82 15.28
CA LYS A 130 -3.06 15.11 14.92
C LYS A 130 -4.55 14.95 14.75
N LYS A 131 -5.32 15.49 15.65
CA LYS A 131 -6.77 15.37 15.70
C LYS A 131 -7.44 16.74 15.54
N PRO A 132 -8.62 16.81 14.89
CA PRO A 132 -9.51 17.96 15.01
C PRO A 132 -9.77 18.30 16.47
N ALA A 133 -9.88 19.60 16.77
CA ALA A 133 -10.15 20.06 18.15
C ALA A 133 -11.51 19.59 18.71
N SER A 134 -12.39 19.13 17.84
CA SER A 134 -13.70 18.56 18.20
C SER A 134 -13.62 17.13 18.75
N MET A 135 -12.48 16.43 18.56
CA MET A 135 -12.29 15.08 19.06
C MET A 135 -12.01 15.08 20.57
N PRO A 136 -12.45 14.04 21.32
CA PRO A 136 -12.26 13.96 22.75
C PRO A 136 -10.79 13.83 23.15
N GLU A 137 -10.49 14.15 24.44
CA GLU A 137 -9.15 14.08 24.99
C GLU A 137 -8.58 12.66 25.03
N SER A 138 -9.44 11.65 25.24
CA SER A 138 -9.05 10.24 25.36
C SER A 138 -9.74 9.37 24.32
N VAL A 139 -9.04 8.35 23.85
CA VAL A 139 -9.60 7.33 22.93
C VAL A 139 -10.79 6.61 23.54
N PHE A 140 -10.84 6.46 24.87
CA PHE A 140 -11.95 5.79 25.58
C PHE A 140 -13.25 6.59 25.58
N MET A 141 -13.22 7.83 25.16
CA MET A 141 -14.41 8.67 24.98
C MET A 141 -14.93 8.64 23.54
N MET A 142 -14.23 7.93 22.63
CA MET A 142 -14.69 7.76 21.26
C MET A 142 -15.84 6.75 21.19
N PRO A 143 -16.85 7.01 20.35
CA PRO A 143 -17.84 5.99 20.02
C PRO A 143 -17.17 4.83 19.26
N TRP A 144 -17.78 3.64 19.36
CA TRP A 144 -17.35 2.51 18.53
C TRP A 144 -17.48 2.85 17.05
N PRO A 145 -16.48 2.52 16.20
CA PRO A 145 -16.50 2.91 14.80
C PRO A 145 -17.54 2.11 14.01
N GLU A 146 -18.50 2.82 13.44
CA GLU A 146 -19.53 2.23 12.59
C GLU A 146 -18.97 1.81 11.23
N CYS A 147 -19.52 0.72 10.66
CA CYS A 147 -19.20 0.29 9.31
C CYS A 147 -19.84 1.25 8.29
N LYS A 148 -19.02 1.74 7.37
CA LYS A 148 -19.46 2.53 6.21
C LYS A 148 -19.76 1.58 5.06
N GLU A 149 -20.99 1.10 4.95
CA GLU A 149 -21.39 0.11 3.93
C GLU A 149 -21.15 0.63 2.50
N GLU A 150 -21.22 1.94 2.30
CA GLU A 150 -20.94 2.60 1.02
C GLU A 150 -19.48 2.49 0.55
N TYR A 151 -18.57 2.07 1.43
CA TYR A 151 -17.16 1.81 1.08
C TYR A 151 -16.94 0.37 0.59
N ILE A 152 -17.92 -0.52 0.77
CA ILE A 152 -17.82 -1.92 0.37
C ILE A 152 -18.22 -2.04 -1.11
N ASP A 153 -17.28 -2.54 -1.92
CA ASP A 153 -17.42 -2.72 -3.35
C ASP A 153 -16.87 -4.11 -3.74
N GLU A 154 -17.75 -5.07 -3.95
CA GLU A 154 -17.38 -6.46 -4.28
C GLU A 154 -16.59 -6.57 -5.60
N ALA A 155 -16.81 -5.67 -6.55
CA ALA A 155 -16.08 -5.68 -7.81
C ALA A 155 -14.64 -5.20 -7.59
N LEU A 156 -14.45 -4.18 -6.72
CA LEU A 156 -13.15 -3.70 -6.30
C LEU A 156 -12.39 -4.79 -5.52
N GLU A 157 -13.05 -5.45 -4.58
CA GLU A 157 -12.49 -6.56 -3.79
C GLU A 157 -11.97 -7.66 -4.71
N SER A 158 -12.84 -8.20 -5.57
CA SER A 158 -12.50 -9.27 -6.50
C SER A 158 -11.34 -8.89 -7.43
N LYS A 159 -11.31 -7.67 -7.95
CA LYS A 159 -10.23 -7.18 -8.80
C LYS A 159 -8.89 -7.20 -8.08
N TRP A 160 -8.85 -6.64 -6.86
CA TRP A 160 -7.60 -6.53 -6.10
C TRP A 160 -7.14 -7.86 -5.52
N ASP A 161 -8.02 -8.76 -5.11
CA ASP A 161 -7.67 -10.10 -4.68
C ASP A 161 -6.98 -10.88 -5.80
N ASN A 162 -7.55 -10.85 -7.00
CA ASN A 162 -6.94 -11.45 -8.19
C ASN A 162 -5.58 -10.80 -8.52
N PHE A 163 -5.47 -9.47 -8.41
CA PHE A 163 -4.18 -8.79 -8.61
C PHE A 163 -3.15 -9.18 -7.55
N ILE A 164 -3.53 -9.30 -6.29
CA ILE A 164 -2.65 -9.72 -5.18
C ILE A 164 -2.12 -11.14 -5.43
N GLU A 165 -2.96 -12.05 -5.91
CA GLU A 165 -2.52 -13.39 -6.32
C GLU A 165 -1.46 -13.34 -7.43
N ILE A 166 -1.72 -12.57 -8.49
CA ILE A 166 -0.75 -12.36 -9.57
C ILE A 166 0.55 -11.77 -9.02
N ARG A 167 0.46 -10.73 -8.20
CA ARG A 167 1.61 -10.07 -7.59
C ARG A 167 2.41 -11.01 -6.69
N SER A 168 1.77 -11.97 -6.03
CA SER A 168 2.45 -12.92 -5.13
C SER A 168 3.48 -13.80 -5.83
N GLU A 169 3.36 -13.99 -7.15
CA GLU A 169 4.31 -14.73 -7.96
C GLU A 169 5.61 -13.96 -8.24
N ILE A 170 5.55 -12.62 -8.25
CA ILE A 170 6.67 -11.76 -8.67
C ILE A 170 7.87 -11.82 -7.70
N PRO A 171 7.72 -11.79 -6.37
CA PRO A 171 8.84 -11.88 -5.44
C PRO A 171 9.69 -13.13 -5.64
N ARG A 172 9.09 -14.26 -6.00
CA ARG A 172 9.81 -15.52 -6.29
C ARG A 172 10.72 -15.37 -7.51
N VAL A 173 10.20 -14.77 -8.57
CA VAL A 173 10.96 -14.56 -9.82
C VAL A 173 12.08 -13.53 -9.60
N LEU A 174 11.80 -12.44 -8.87
CA LEU A 174 12.81 -11.45 -8.47
C LEU A 174 13.92 -12.06 -7.61
N GLU A 175 13.57 -12.98 -6.71
CA GLU A 175 14.57 -13.69 -5.90
C GLU A 175 15.46 -14.61 -6.75
N GLY A 176 14.91 -15.26 -7.78
CA GLY A 176 15.68 -15.99 -8.79
C GLY A 176 16.69 -15.09 -9.50
N ALA A 177 16.26 -13.90 -9.93
CA ALA A 177 17.13 -12.91 -10.58
C ALA A 177 18.21 -12.36 -9.63
N ARG A 178 17.94 -12.21 -8.32
CA ARG A 178 18.94 -11.85 -7.30
C ARG A 178 20.00 -12.94 -7.14
N ARG A 179 19.60 -14.20 -7.05
CA ARG A 179 20.53 -15.35 -6.96
C ARG A 179 21.41 -15.46 -8.19
N ALA A 180 20.85 -15.17 -9.37
CA ALA A 180 21.58 -15.09 -10.63
C ALA A 180 22.47 -13.83 -10.75
N LYS A 181 22.40 -12.89 -9.78
CA LYS A 181 23.11 -11.61 -9.78
C LYS A 181 22.74 -10.69 -10.95
N THR A 182 21.57 -10.87 -11.55
CA THR A 182 21.01 -9.98 -12.56
C THR A 182 20.57 -8.65 -11.96
N ILE A 183 20.07 -8.68 -10.72
CA ILE A 183 19.67 -7.53 -9.91
C ILE A 183 20.19 -7.67 -8.48
N GLY A 184 20.34 -6.54 -7.77
CA GLY A 184 20.65 -6.52 -6.32
C GLY A 184 19.39 -6.26 -5.48
N HIS A 185 18.55 -5.35 -5.93
CA HIS A 185 17.32 -4.94 -5.27
C HIS A 185 16.13 -4.98 -6.25
N SER A 186 14.89 -5.00 -5.76
CA SER A 186 13.70 -4.99 -6.64
C SER A 186 13.63 -3.75 -7.53
N LEU A 187 14.07 -2.60 -7.01
CA LEU A 187 14.17 -1.37 -7.82
C LEU A 187 15.28 -1.36 -8.87
N ASP A 188 16.14 -2.37 -8.91
CA ASP A 188 17.09 -2.54 -10.01
C ASP A 188 16.48 -3.34 -11.18
N ALA A 189 15.20 -3.75 -11.04
CA ALA A 189 14.53 -4.62 -12.01
C ALA A 189 13.68 -3.87 -13.02
N LYS A 190 13.73 -4.36 -14.26
CA LYS A 190 12.71 -4.24 -15.28
C LYS A 190 11.99 -5.58 -15.38
N VAL A 191 10.66 -5.57 -15.19
CA VAL A 191 9.81 -6.74 -15.22
C VAL A 191 8.93 -6.69 -16.47
N GLU A 192 8.92 -7.77 -17.24
CA GLU A 192 7.98 -7.94 -18.35
C GLU A 192 7.02 -9.09 -18.00
N LEU A 193 5.73 -8.76 -17.93
CA LEU A 193 4.66 -9.67 -17.62
C LEU A 193 4.05 -10.17 -18.94
N HIS A 194 4.04 -11.45 -19.16
CA HIS A 194 3.44 -12.09 -20.33
C HIS A 194 2.23 -12.88 -19.87
N ALA A 195 1.03 -12.41 -20.24
CA ALA A 195 -0.22 -12.92 -19.69
C ALA A 195 -1.26 -13.25 -20.78
N THR A 196 -2.18 -14.12 -20.41
CA THR A 196 -3.37 -14.48 -21.19
C THR A 196 -4.60 -14.50 -20.29
N GLY A 197 -5.79 -14.62 -20.88
CA GLY A 197 -7.03 -14.84 -20.14
C GLY A 197 -7.30 -13.81 -19.04
N GLU A 198 -7.63 -14.29 -17.86
CA GLU A 198 -7.99 -13.48 -16.71
C GLU A 198 -6.81 -12.64 -16.19
N ALA A 199 -5.61 -13.21 -16.11
CA ALA A 199 -4.42 -12.47 -15.68
C ALA A 199 -4.15 -11.26 -16.57
N LEU A 200 -4.31 -11.40 -17.90
CA LEU A 200 -4.14 -10.28 -18.83
C LEU A 200 -5.18 -9.18 -18.58
N ALA A 201 -6.45 -9.54 -18.37
CA ALA A 201 -7.52 -8.57 -18.12
C ALA A 201 -7.26 -7.77 -16.83
N ILE A 202 -6.87 -8.44 -15.76
CA ILE A 202 -6.53 -7.79 -14.48
C ILE A 202 -5.32 -6.87 -14.63
N LEU A 203 -4.22 -7.35 -15.22
CA LEU A 203 -3.01 -6.55 -15.41
C LEU A 203 -3.23 -5.32 -16.29
N ARG A 204 -4.06 -5.42 -17.33
CA ARG A 204 -4.46 -4.27 -18.16
C ARG A 204 -5.19 -3.20 -17.36
N SER A 205 -6.03 -3.61 -16.41
CA SER A 205 -6.80 -2.67 -15.59
C SER A 205 -5.95 -1.82 -14.66
N VAL A 206 -4.68 -2.17 -14.45
CA VAL A 206 -3.70 -1.48 -13.61
C VAL A 206 -2.38 -1.20 -14.35
N GLU A 207 -2.37 -1.27 -15.67
CA GLU A 207 -1.16 -1.22 -16.50
C GLU A 207 -0.30 0.02 -16.24
N GLY A 208 -0.95 1.18 -16.06
CA GLY A 208 -0.25 2.45 -15.78
C GLY A 208 0.52 2.48 -14.45
N ASP A 209 0.11 1.66 -13.50
CA ASP A 209 0.68 1.63 -12.14
C ASP A 209 1.52 0.37 -11.85
N LEU A 210 1.68 -0.53 -12.84
CA LEU A 210 2.33 -1.83 -12.64
C LEU A 210 3.70 -1.72 -11.97
N ALA A 211 4.56 -0.79 -12.41
CA ALA A 211 5.89 -0.64 -11.82
C ALA A 211 5.82 -0.29 -10.32
N THR A 212 4.93 0.61 -9.94
CA THR A 212 4.68 1.01 -8.55
C THR A 212 4.10 -0.15 -7.74
N LEU A 213 3.09 -0.82 -8.27
CA LEU A 213 2.39 -1.92 -7.60
C LEU A 213 3.30 -3.15 -7.39
N LEU A 214 4.24 -3.39 -8.30
CA LEU A 214 5.24 -4.46 -8.21
C LEU A 214 6.52 -4.04 -7.46
N ILE A 215 6.66 -2.76 -7.13
CA ILE A 215 7.84 -2.17 -6.47
C ILE A 215 9.11 -2.45 -7.29
N VAL A 216 9.06 -2.11 -8.58
CA VAL A 216 10.18 -2.23 -9.52
C VAL A 216 10.38 -0.91 -10.26
N SER A 217 11.53 -0.72 -10.92
CA SER A 217 11.76 0.51 -11.68
C SER A 217 10.95 0.58 -12.96
N GLN A 218 10.78 -0.55 -13.63
CA GLN A 218 10.08 -0.61 -14.91
C GLN A 218 9.24 -1.88 -14.98
N ALA A 219 8.02 -1.76 -15.49
CA ALA A 219 7.14 -2.87 -15.78
C ALA A 219 6.55 -2.72 -17.18
N LYS A 220 6.43 -3.83 -17.91
CA LYS A 220 5.74 -3.90 -19.20
C LYS A 220 4.78 -5.06 -19.21
N LEU A 221 3.67 -4.90 -19.90
CA LEU A 221 2.68 -5.94 -20.13
C LEU A 221 2.75 -6.36 -21.60
N GLY A 222 2.91 -7.66 -21.84
CA GLY A 222 2.84 -8.28 -23.15
C GLY A 222 1.69 -9.28 -23.24
N GLU A 223 1.13 -9.41 -24.42
CA GLU A 223 0.08 -10.39 -24.69
C GLU A 223 0.70 -11.75 -25.06
N GLY A 224 0.08 -12.83 -24.56
CA GLY A 224 0.53 -14.20 -24.79
C GLY A 224 1.72 -14.59 -23.93
N LEU A 225 2.03 -15.89 -23.92
CA LEU A 225 3.05 -16.46 -23.03
C LEU A 225 4.42 -16.69 -23.74
N ALA A 226 4.50 -16.43 -25.04
CA ALA A 226 5.67 -16.79 -25.85
C ALA A 226 6.95 -16.01 -25.48
N GLY A 227 6.81 -14.78 -24.98
CA GLY A 227 7.93 -13.93 -24.57
C GLY A 227 8.42 -14.16 -23.13
N GLY A 228 7.66 -14.89 -22.31
CA GLY A 228 8.00 -15.11 -20.90
C GLY A 228 9.01 -16.24 -20.71
N VAL A 229 10.00 -16.02 -19.86
CA VAL A 229 11.09 -16.97 -19.59
C VAL A 229 10.82 -17.76 -18.31
N GLU A 230 10.45 -17.07 -17.23
CA GLU A 230 10.20 -17.71 -15.94
C GLU A 230 8.74 -18.14 -15.82
N ALA A 231 8.52 -19.42 -15.54
CA ALA A 231 7.22 -19.93 -15.21
C ALA A 231 6.83 -19.54 -13.77
N THR A 232 5.63 -18.99 -13.62
CA THR A 232 5.00 -18.75 -12.31
C THR A 232 4.22 -19.99 -11.86
N GLY A 233 3.58 -19.93 -10.69
CA GLY A 233 2.61 -20.94 -10.26
C GLY A 233 1.30 -20.91 -11.07
N ARG A 234 1.09 -19.88 -11.91
CA ARG A 234 -0.10 -19.68 -12.75
C ARG A 234 0.18 -20.08 -14.19
N GLU A 235 -0.75 -20.81 -14.80
CA GLU A 235 -0.64 -21.22 -16.20
C GLU A 235 -0.84 -20.06 -17.19
N ASP A 236 -1.55 -18.99 -16.76
CA ASP A 236 -1.90 -17.83 -17.58
C ASP A 236 -0.89 -16.67 -17.45
N LEU A 237 0.25 -16.89 -16.73
CA LEU A 237 1.26 -15.86 -16.47
C LEU A 237 2.68 -16.41 -16.60
N LYS A 238 3.51 -15.71 -17.35
CA LYS A 238 4.97 -15.84 -17.34
C LYS A 238 5.63 -14.49 -17.12
N VAL A 239 6.82 -14.47 -16.57
CA VAL A 239 7.53 -13.25 -16.18
C VAL A 239 8.97 -13.30 -16.69
N THR A 240 9.47 -12.18 -17.17
CA THR A 240 10.88 -11.97 -17.48
C THR A 240 11.43 -10.87 -16.60
N VAL A 241 12.58 -11.08 -15.98
CA VAL A 241 13.28 -10.08 -15.17
C VAL A 241 14.63 -9.76 -15.79
N GLN A 242 14.86 -8.47 -15.97
CA GLN A 242 16.12 -7.92 -16.50
C GLN A 242 16.58 -6.77 -15.59
N ALA A 243 17.83 -6.33 -15.74
CA ALA A 243 18.29 -5.10 -15.13
C ALA A 243 17.50 -3.91 -15.71
N ALA A 244 17.12 -2.98 -14.86
CA ALA A 244 16.43 -1.77 -15.28
C ALA A 244 17.32 -0.88 -16.15
N GLU A 245 16.72 -0.17 -17.07
CA GLU A 245 17.38 0.73 -18.02
C GLU A 245 17.47 2.16 -17.44
N GLY A 246 18.51 2.90 -17.85
CA GLY A 246 18.72 4.29 -17.45
C GLY A 246 19.62 4.42 -16.22
N GLU A 247 19.60 5.59 -15.60
CA GLU A 247 20.39 5.95 -14.42
C GLU A 247 19.54 5.88 -13.15
N LYS A 248 20.17 5.56 -12.01
CA LYS A 248 19.50 5.50 -10.72
C LYS A 248 19.21 6.90 -10.16
N CYS A 249 17.96 7.20 -9.91
CA CYS A 249 17.56 8.43 -9.24
C CYS A 249 17.98 8.40 -7.76
N GLU A 250 18.74 9.40 -7.30
CA GLU A 250 19.21 9.46 -5.91
C GLU A 250 18.08 9.68 -4.88
N ARG A 251 16.93 10.19 -5.31
CA ARG A 251 15.80 10.46 -4.40
C ARG A 251 14.82 9.30 -4.28
N CYS A 252 14.31 8.76 -5.39
CA CYS A 252 13.31 7.67 -5.35
C CYS A 252 13.92 6.29 -5.60
N TRP A 253 15.21 6.21 -5.97
CA TRP A 253 15.99 5.00 -6.23
C TRP A 253 15.53 4.16 -7.44
N ILE A 254 14.56 4.66 -8.19
CA ILE A 254 14.09 4.07 -9.44
C ILE A 254 15.09 4.41 -10.55
N TYR A 255 15.35 3.46 -11.44
CA TYR A 255 16.13 3.69 -12.66
C TYR A 255 15.25 4.36 -13.72
N SER A 256 15.77 5.43 -14.33
CA SER A 256 15.03 6.20 -15.33
C SER A 256 16.00 6.83 -16.34
N ASP A 257 15.57 6.89 -17.59
CA ASP A 257 16.23 7.60 -18.69
C ASP A 257 16.13 9.13 -18.57
N THR A 258 15.36 9.62 -17.60
CA THR A 258 15.17 11.06 -17.33
C THR A 258 16.11 11.63 -16.28
N VAL A 259 16.93 10.81 -15.61
CA VAL A 259 17.99 11.29 -14.72
C VAL A 259 19.01 12.09 -15.55
N GLY A 260 19.48 13.21 -15.03
CA GLY A 260 20.41 14.10 -15.71
C GLY A 260 19.78 15.08 -16.70
N LYS A 261 18.46 15.06 -16.91
CA LYS A 261 17.79 15.97 -17.87
C LYS A 261 17.34 17.30 -17.25
N ASP A 262 17.25 17.41 -15.93
CA ASP A 262 16.96 18.67 -15.24
C ASP A 262 18.26 19.34 -14.79
N ALA A 263 18.48 20.58 -15.25
CA ALA A 263 19.73 21.30 -14.98
C ALA A 263 19.90 21.72 -13.51
N GLU A 264 18.79 21.92 -12.78
CA GLU A 264 18.82 22.31 -11.37
C GLU A 264 18.96 21.06 -10.47
N HIS A 265 18.46 19.92 -10.94
CA HIS A 265 18.45 18.65 -10.20
C HIS A 265 19.01 17.49 -11.04
N PRO A 266 20.32 17.49 -11.40
CA PRO A 266 20.88 16.55 -12.38
C PRO A 266 20.98 15.10 -11.88
N THR A 267 20.85 14.84 -10.57
CA THR A 267 20.97 13.49 -9.99
C THR A 267 19.63 12.78 -9.78
N VAL A 268 18.53 13.47 -10.11
CA VAL A 268 17.18 12.90 -9.92
C VAL A 268 16.40 12.79 -11.23
N CYS A 269 15.40 11.89 -11.26
CA CYS A 269 14.52 11.73 -12.42
C CYS A 269 13.56 12.93 -12.56
N ALA A 270 12.96 13.10 -13.73
CA ALA A 270 12.05 14.20 -14.02
C ALA A 270 10.89 14.32 -13.03
N ARG A 271 10.31 13.21 -12.58
CA ARG A 271 9.26 13.18 -11.56
C ARG A 271 9.75 13.76 -10.22
N CYS A 272 10.93 13.36 -9.78
CA CYS A 272 11.51 13.88 -8.55
C CYS A 272 11.93 15.34 -8.66
N ALA A 273 12.45 15.77 -9.82
CA ALA A 273 12.76 17.17 -10.07
C ALA A 273 11.49 18.05 -10.00
N ALA A 274 10.39 17.59 -10.60
CA ALA A 274 9.10 18.28 -10.51
C ALA A 274 8.56 18.37 -9.07
N ALA A 275 8.82 17.34 -8.24
CA ALA A 275 8.40 17.33 -6.83
C ALA A 275 9.26 18.22 -5.92
N LEU A 276 10.44 18.68 -6.38
CA LEU A 276 11.32 19.60 -5.66
C LEU A 276 11.07 21.08 -6.00
N LYS A 277 10.36 21.34 -7.10
CA LYS A 277 9.88 22.67 -7.54
C LYS A 277 8.52 22.98 -6.93
#